data_9dc28766d17e130e7e4731671f99a37f
#
_entry.id   9dc28766d17e130e7e4731671f99a37f
#
_cell.length_a   1.000
_cell.length_b   1.000
_cell.length_c   1.000
_cell.angle_alpha   90.00
_cell.angle_beta   90.00
_cell.angle_gamma   90.00
#
_symmetry.space_group_name_H-M   'P 1'
#
loop_
_entity.id
_entity.type
_entity.pdbx_description
1 polymer ?
#
loop_
_entity_poly.entity_id
_entity_poly.type
_entity_poly.pdbx_seq_one_letter_code
_entity_poly.pdbx_strand_id
1 'polypeptide(L)'
;MEVAAKYKKPVLLGRTTMDGKELRGSIRNFDNSPLEDFKSFLMSSGMMIYVEGHANAAGFSIPTSCLDKLTQFANSELKDYDFNEKYFDVDFVVNSNCSYLEDLIYDLERGSRFYGQGCPEPKVVIENIIIDTSKI
;
A
#
# COMPACT_ATOMS: atom_id res chain seq x y z
N MET A 1 4.57 9.00 -3.31
CA MET A 1 4.44 7.53 -3.38
C MET A 1 5.74 6.79 -3.07
N GLU A 2 6.87 7.22 -3.58
CA GLU A 2 8.15 6.50 -3.46
C GLU A 2 8.59 6.14 -2.03
N VAL A 3 8.44 7.06 -1.06
CA VAL A 3 8.92 6.80 0.32
C VAL A 3 8.12 5.68 1.00
N ALA A 4 6.79 5.71 0.94
CA ALA A 4 5.96 4.68 1.56
C ALA A 4 6.20 3.30 0.92
N ALA A 5 6.30 3.26 -0.42
CA ALA A 5 6.59 2.03 -1.15
C ALA A 5 8.00 1.48 -0.86
N LYS A 6 9.00 2.38 -0.79
CA LYS A 6 10.39 2.00 -0.51
C LYS A 6 10.59 1.38 0.87
N TYR A 7 9.97 1.98 1.89
CA TYR A 7 10.14 1.54 3.28
C TYR A 7 9.07 0.57 3.76
N LYS A 8 8.04 0.31 2.93
CA LYS A 8 6.88 -0.53 3.31
C LYS A 8 6.26 -0.09 4.63
N LYS A 9 6.06 1.22 4.79
CA LYS A 9 5.48 1.84 5.98
C LYS A 9 4.51 2.95 5.58
N PRO A 10 3.41 3.15 6.32
CA PRO A 10 2.62 4.37 6.21
C PRO A 10 3.48 5.59 6.56
N VAL A 11 3.35 6.67 5.81
CA VAL A 11 4.21 7.86 5.93
C VAL A 11 3.39 9.12 6.06
N LEU A 12 3.74 9.94 7.06
CA LEU A 12 3.37 11.36 7.13
C LEU A 12 4.56 12.18 6.66
N LEU A 13 4.38 12.96 5.61
CA LEU A 13 5.37 13.90 5.12
C LEU A 13 4.82 15.31 5.26
N GLY A 14 5.45 16.12 6.06
CA GLY A 14 4.97 17.47 6.35
C GLY A 14 6.06 18.48 6.58
N ARG A 15 5.63 19.74 6.63
CA ARG A 15 6.45 20.90 6.98
C ARG A 15 5.77 21.67 8.11
N THR A 16 6.55 22.12 9.06
CA THR A 16 6.08 22.97 10.14
C THR A 16 5.65 24.34 9.60
N THR A 17 4.54 24.88 10.09
CA THR A 17 4.09 26.23 9.81
C THR A 17 5.09 27.26 10.30
N MET A 18 5.03 28.49 9.75
CA MET A 18 5.99 29.54 10.09
C MET A 18 5.98 29.92 11.60
N ASP A 19 4.84 29.81 12.26
CA ASP A 19 4.69 30.03 13.69
C ASP A 19 5.10 28.82 14.56
N GLY A 20 5.51 27.71 13.94
CA GLY A 20 5.96 26.50 14.62
C GLY A 20 4.85 25.69 15.30
N LYS A 21 3.56 26.08 15.16
CA LYS A 21 2.48 25.48 15.93
C LYS A 21 1.91 24.21 15.32
N GLU A 22 1.96 24.09 14.02
CA GLU A 22 1.37 22.96 13.30
C GLU A 22 2.38 22.32 12.34
N LEU A 23 2.24 21.03 12.13
CA LEU A 23 2.82 20.30 11.01
C LEU A 23 1.72 20.04 9.99
N ARG A 24 1.92 20.50 8.76
CA ARG A 24 1.00 20.29 7.64
C ARG A 24 1.68 19.54 6.51
N GLY A 25 0.92 18.68 5.82
CA GLY A 25 1.49 17.91 4.73
C GLY A 25 0.55 16.88 4.14
N SER A 26 1.11 15.78 3.74
CA SER A 26 0.35 14.67 3.15
C SER A 26 0.68 13.34 3.81
N ILE A 27 -0.33 12.49 3.87
CA ILE A 27 -0.18 11.09 4.23
C ILE A 27 -0.13 10.24 2.98
N ARG A 28 0.62 9.15 3.04
CA ARG A 28 0.66 8.12 2.01
C ARG A 28 0.82 6.76 2.66
N ASN A 29 -0.01 5.83 2.25
CA ASN A 29 0.19 4.42 2.54
C ASN A 29 0.81 3.73 1.32
N PHE A 30 1.27 2.51 1.46
CA PHE A 30 1.77 1.67 0.38
C PHE A 30 0.73 0.60 0.02
N ASP A 31 0.84 0.06 -1.20
CA ASP A 31 -0.05 -0.97 -1.69
C ASP A 31 0.12 -2.26 -0.87
N ASN A 32 -0.98 -2.92 -0.56
CA ASN A 32 -1.05 -4.11 0.29
C ASN A 32 -0.52 -3.87 1.71
N SER A 33 -0.74 -2.66 2.24
CA SER A 33 -0.49 -2.37 3.64
C SER A 33 -1.49 -3.10 4.54
N PRO A 34 -1.07 -3.74 5.63
CA PRO A 34 -2.00 -4.31 6.59
C PRO A 34 -2.88 -3.26 7.29
N LEU A 35 -2.53 -1.99 7.21
CA LEU A 35 -3.35 -0.86 7.62
C LEU A 35 -4.18 -0.38 6.43
N GLU A 36 -5.42 -0.83 6.33
CA GLU A 36 -6.30 -0.58 5.17
C GLU A 36 -6.73 0.88 5.02
N ASP A 37 -7.01 1.57 6.12
CA ASP A 37 -7.46 2.97 6.15
C ASP A 37 -6.58 3.82 7.08
N PHE A 38 -5.53 4.39 6.50
CA PHE A 38 -4.59 5.22 7.24
C PHE A 38 -5.20 6.55 7.71
N LYS A 39 -6.14 7.12 6.95
CA LYS A 39 -6.88 8.32 7.33
C LYS A 39 -7.69 8.09 8.60
N SER A 40 -8.53 7.04 8.62
CA SER A 40 -9.35 6.71 9.78
C SER A 40 -8.51 6.37 11.00
N PHE A 41 -7.39 5.67 10.82
CA PHE A 41 -6.42 5.41 11.87
C PHE A 41 -5.89 6.71 12.51
N LEU A 42 -5.48 7.68 11.71
CA LEU A 42 -4.99 8.97 12.22
C LEU A 42 -6.07 9.76 12.92
N MET A 43 -7.28 9.78 12.35
CA MET A 43 -8.43 10.47 12.96
C MET A 43 -8.83 9.84 14.30
N SER A 44 -8.74 8.53 14.46
CA SER A 44 -9.04 7.84 15.72
C SER A 44 -8.12 8.23 16.87
N SER A 45 -6.93 8.76 16.58
CA SER A 45 -6.01 9.28 17.59
C SER A 45 -6.57 10.49 18.36
N GLY A 46 -7.55 11.21 17.79
CA GLY A 46 -8.09 12.45 18.33
C GLY A 46 -7.12 13.64 18.35
N MET A 47 -5.93 13.50 17.74
CA MET A 47 -4.87 14.52 17.77
C MET A 47 -4.79 15.34 16.48
N MET A 48 -5.44 14.89 15.40
CA MET A 48 -5.41 15.56 14.11
C MET A 48 -6.35 16.77 14.10
N ILE A 49 -5.91 17.90 13.55
CA ILE A 49 -6.78 19.05 13.27
C ILE A 49 -7.70 18.70 12.11
N TYR A 50 -7.13 18.11 11.05
CA TYR A 50 -7.88 17.51 9.95
C TYR A 50 -7.06 16.43 9.25
N VAL A 51 -7.75 15.50 8.58
CA VAL A 51 -7.19 14.63 7.56
C VAL A 51 -8.22 14.57 6.42
N GLU A 52 -7.90 15.16 5.26
CA GLU A 52 -8.82 15.31 4.14
C GLU A 52 -8.28 14.69 2.86
N GLY A 53 -9.10 13.86 2.22
CA GLY A 53 -8.73 13.10 1.03
C GLY A 53 -9.16 11.64 1.13
N HIS A 54 -8.47 10.77 0.38
CA HIS A 54 -8.74 9.34 0.34
C HIS A 54 -8.16 8.60 1.55
N ALA A 55 -8.64 7.37 1.80
CA ALA A 55 -8.22 6.52 2.92
C ALA A 55 -6.69 6.41 3.08
N ASN A 56 -5.97 6.25 1.98
CA ASN A 56 -4.53 6.01 1.96
C ASN A 56 -3.70 7.15 1.32
N ALA A 57 -4.35 8.27 0.95
CA ALA A 57 -3.71 9.43 0.35
C ALA A 57 -4.51 10.71 0.65
N ALA A 58 -4.07 11.48 1.63
CA ALA A 58 -4.78 12.65 2.11
C ALA A 58 -3.81 13.78 2.52
N GLY A 59 -4.36 14.99 2.65
CA GLY A 59 -3.71 16.10 3.33
C GLY A 59 -3.99 16.04 4.83
N PHE A 60 -3.09 16.57 5.66
CA PHE A 60 -3.27 16.60 7.10
C PHE A 60 -2.73 17.86 7.75
N SER A 61 -3.26 18.15 8.94
CA SER A 61 -2.65 19.08 9.91
C SER A 61 -2.74 18.50 11.31
N ILE A 62 -1.67 18.68 12.08
CA ILE A 62 -1.55 18.27 13.48
C ILE A 62 -0.79 19.34 14.27
N PRO A 63 -1.16 19.64 15.53
CA PRO A 63 -0.33 20.49 16.40
C PRO A 63 1.04 19.84 16.62
N THR A 64 2.12 20.63 16.50
CA THR A 64 3.48 20.11 16.73
C THR A 64 3.64 19.50 18.12
N SER A 65 2.93 20.03 19.12
CA SER A 65 2.90 19.51 20.50
C SER A 65 2.29 18.11 20.63
N CYS A 66 1.59 17.62 19.61
CA CYS A 66 0.98 16.29 19.60
C CYS A 66 1.83 15.22 18.91
N LEU A 67 2.95 15.57 18.27
CA LEU A 67 3.75 14.63 17.48
C LEU A 67 4.28 13.45 18.29
N ASP A 68 4.83 13.71 19.49
CA ASP A 68 5.32 12.63 20.36
C ASP A 68 4.20 11.70 20.81
N LYS A 69 3.03 12.27 21.12
CA LYS A 69 1.84 11.48 21.51
C LYS A 69 1.33 10.66 20.34
N LEU A 70 1.31 11.23 19.12
CA LEU A 70 0.93 10.49 17.92
C LEU A 70 1.89 9.33 17.67
N THR A 71 3.19 9.55 17.86
CA THR A 71 4.20 8.49 17.72
C THR A 71 3.97 7.35 18.73
N GLN A 72 3.69 7.69 19.99
CA GLN A 72 3.38 6.70 21.02
C GLN A 72 2.08 5.93 20.69
N PHE A 73 1.03 6.64 20.28
CA PHE A 73 -0.24 6.05 19.85
C PHE A 73 0.00 5.08 18.68
N ALA A 74 0.69 5.53 17.63
CA ALA A 74 0.96 4.69 16.46
C ALA A 74 1.77 3.43 16.83
N ASN A 75 2.79 3.56 17.66
CA ASN A 75 3.59 2.42 18.12
C ASN A 75 2.78 1.43 18.96
N SER A 76 1.82 1.91 19.76
CA SER A 76 0.94 1.06 20.55
C SER A 76 -0.07 0.31 19.69
N GLU A 77 -0.76 1.04 18.81
CA GLU A 77 -1.85 0.47 18.01
C GLU A 77 -1.35 -0.43 16.87
N LEU A 78 -0.17 -0.12 16.31
CA LEU A 78 0.37 -0.86 15.17
C LEU A 78 1.40 -1.93 15.56
N LYS A 79 1.58 -2.20 16.85
CA LYS A 79 2.60 -3.17 17.35
C LYS A 79 2.41 -4.58 16.80
N ASP A 80 1.14 -4.99 16.57
CA ASP A 80 0.77 -6.33 16.11
C ASP A 80 0.61 -6.41 14.57
N TYR A 81 0.88 -5.28 13.87
CA TYR A 81 0.84 -5.24 12.40
C TYR A 81 2.18 -5.68 11.82
N ASP A 82 2.19 -6.73 11.00
CA ASP A 82 3.38 -7.11 10.25
C ASP A 82 3.47 -6.37 8.91
N PHE A 83 4.15 -5.26 8.92
CA PHE A 83 4.42 -4.47 7.70
C PHE A 83 5.50 -5.10 6.78
N ASN A 84 6.14 -6.17 7.19
CA ASN A 84 7.18 -6.84 6.39
C ASN A 84 6.64 -8.08 5.68
N GLU A 85 5.43 -8.52 6.03
CA GLU A 85 4.79 -9.64 5.37
C GLU A 85 4.55 -9.31 3.90
N LYS A 86 5.02 -10.18 3.02
CA LYS A 86 4.87 -10.01 1.58
C LYS A 86 3.61 -10.73 1.15
N TYR A 87 2.52 -9.98 1.01
CA TYR A 87 1.33 -10.47 0.34
C TYR A 87 1.42 -10.20 -1.16
N PHE A 88 1.03 -11.18 -1.93
CA PHE A 88 0.72 -11.02 -3.33
C PHE A 88 -0.74 -11.37 -3.50
N ASP A 89 -1.59 -10.35 -3.67
CA ASP A 89 -2.95 -10.59 -4.11
C ASP A 89 -2.91 -11.15 -5.52
N VAL A 90 -3.50 -12.32 -5.70
CA VAL A 90 -3.57 -12.99 -6.99
C VAL A 90 -5.02 -13.30 -7.33
N ASP A 91 -5.39 -13.09 -8.58
CA ASP A 91 -6.74 -13.37 -9.06
C ASP A 91 -6.90 -14.86 -9.43
N PHE A 92 -5.80 -15.50 -9.88
CA PHE A 92 -5.80 -16.90 -10.29
C PHE A 92 -4.52 -17.61 -9.86
N VAL A 93 -4.69 -18.89 -9.46
CA VAL A 93 -3.57 -19.81 -9.26
C VAL A 93 -3.76 -20.95 -10.26
N VAL A 94 -2.75 -21.20 -11.10
CA VAL A 94 -2.79 -22.20 -12.17
C VAL A 94 -1.60 -23.14 -12.04
N ASN A 95 -1.82 -24.43 -12.21
CA ASN A 95 -0.72 -25.40 -12.23
C ASN A 95 -0.04 -25.38 -13.61
N SER A 96 1.29 -25.45 -13.65
CA SER A 96 2.07 -25.45 -14.90
C SER A 96 1.72 -26.63 -15.84
N ASN A 97 1.16 -27.69 -15.30
CA ASN A 97 0.74 -28.87 -16.07
C ASN A 97 -0.70 -28.77 -16.63
N CYS A 98 -1.39 -27.64 -16.42
CA CYS A 98 -2.74 -27.53 -16.95
C CYS A 98 -2.73 -27.39 -18.48
N SER A 99 -3.66 -28.05 -19.14
CA SER A 99 -3.72 -28.14 -20.63
C SER A 99 -4.08 -26.81 -21.30
N TYR A 100 -4.61 -25.83 -20.54
CA TYR A 100 -5.03 -24.53 -21.05
C TYR A 100 -4.06 -23.38 -20.67
N LEU A 101 -2.86 -23.70 -20.15
CA LEU A 101 -1.92 -22.66 -19.69
C LEU A 101 -1.49 -21.72 -20.83
N GLU A 102 -1.20 -22.28 -22.00
CA GLU A 102 -0.80 -21.49 -23.18
C GLU A 102 -1.94 -20.59 -23.65
N ASP A 103 -3.15 -21.12 -23.71
CA ASP A 103 -4.34 -20.35 -24.07
C ASP A 103 -4.61 -19.22 -23.08
N LEU A 104 -4.46 -19.49 -21.78
CA LEU A 104 -4.60 -18.46 -20.72
C LEU A 104 -3.58 -17.33 -20.89
N ILE A 105 -2.30 -17.64 -21.10
CA ILE A 105 -1.26 -16.65 -21.31
C ILE A 105 -1.57 -15.80 -22.55
N TYR A 106 -1.98 -16.44 -23.64
CA TYR A 106 -2.35 -15.76 -24.88
C TYR A 106 -3.55 -14.84 -24.70
N ASP A 107 -4.57 -15.26 -23.98
CA ASP A 107 -5.78 -14.47 -23.72
C ASP A 107 -5.48 -13.28 -22.80
N LEU A 108 -4.62 -13.44 -21.78
CA LEU A 108 -4.15 -12.36 -20.94
C LEU A 108 -3.39 -11.29 -21.74
N GLU A 109 -2.49 -11.72 -22.63
CA GLU A 109 -1.76 -10.81 -23.53
C GLU A 109 -2.71 -10.04 -24.46
N ARG A 110 -3.66 -10.73 -25.08
CA ARG A 110 -4.69 -10.09 -25.92
C ARG A 110 -5.57 -9.13 -25.14
N GLY A 111 -5.85 -9.44 -23.87
CA GLY A 111 -6.63 -8.62 -22.95
C GLY A 111 -5.91 -7.34 -22.51
N SER A 112 -4.59 -7.24 -22.67
CA SER A 112 -3.77 -6.15 -22.13
C SER A 112 -4.25 -4.75 -22.52
N ARG A 113 -4.83 -4.58 -23.70
CA ARG A 113 -5.40 -3.31 -24.19
C ARG A 113 -6.69 -2.85 -23.45
N PHE A 114 -7.31 -3.72 -22.67
CA PHE A 114 -8.52 -3.42 -21.90
C PHE A 114 -8.22 -3.08 -20.43
N TYR A 115 -7.00 -3.33 -19.96
CA TYR A 115 -6.60 -3.06 -18.59
C TYR A 115 -6.29 -1.59 -18.39
N GLY A 116 -6.66 -1.06 -17.22
CA GLY A 116 -6.46 0.34 -16.86
C GLY A 116 -7.30 0.76 -15.66
N GLN A 117 -7.64 2.03 -15.60
CA GLN A 117 -8.43 2.55 -14.50
C GLN A 117 -9.83 1.90 -14.47
N GLY A 118 -10.14 1.21 -13.37
CA GLY A 118 -11.40 0.47 -13.20
C GLY A 118 -11.40 -0.95 -13.77
N CYS A 119 -10.32 -1.36 -14.45
CA CYS A 119 -10.12 -2.73 -14.94
C CYS A 119 -8.64 -3.11 -14.77
N PRO A 120 -8.18 -3.44 -13.56
CA PRO A 120 -6.78 -3.77 -13.31
C PRO A 120 -6.35 -5.03 -14.07
N GLU A 121 -5.06 -5.10 -14.40
CA GLU A 121 -4.48 -6.30 -14.98
C GLU A 121 -4.57 -7.46 -13.99
N PRO A 122 -5.10 -8.64 -14.40
CA PRO A 122 -5.18 -9.79 -13.52
C PRO A 122 -3.78 -10.33 -13.17
N LYS A 123 -3.60 -10.66 -11.91
CA LYS A 123 -2.37 -11.25 -11.39
C LYS A 123 -2.52 -12.76 -11.33
N VAL A 124 -1.66 -13.46 -12.05
CA VAL A 124 -1.69 -14.92 -12.14
C VAL A 124 -0.44 -15.51 -11.50
N VAL A 125 -0.62 -16.49 -10.63
CA VAL A 125 0.46 -17.32 -10.11
C VAL A 125 0.43 -18.66 -10.84
N ILE A 126 1.59 -19.07 -11.38
CA ILE A 126 1.75 -20.39 -11.97
C ILE A 126 2.59 -21.23 -11.00
N GLU A 127 2.00 -22.30 -10.48
CA GLU A 127 2.67 -23.23 -9.56
C GLU A 127 3.41 -24.33 -10.29
N ASN A 128 4.39 -24.92 -9.62
CA ASN A 128 5.17 -26.07 -10.09
C ASN A 128 5.93 -25.83 -11.40
N ILE A 129 6.40 -24.59 -11.64
CA ILE A 129 7.27 -24.30 -12.77
C ILE A 129 8.67 -24.86 -12.50
N ILE A 130 9.19 -25.60 -13.49
CA ILE A 130 10.60 -26.03 -13.53
C ILE A 130 11.35 -25.03 -14.42
N ILE A 131 12.26 -24.26 -13.83
CA ILE A 131 13.09 -23.32 -14.56
C ILE A 131 14.41 -23.97 -14.90
N ASP A 132 14.71 -24.11 -16.18
CA ASP A 132 16.04 -24.55 -16.66
C ASP A 132 16.99 -23.35 -16.66
N THR A 133 17.77 -23.22 -15.59
CA THR A 133 18.74 -22.12 -15.43
C THR A 133 19.95 -22.20 -16.37
N SER A 134 20.11 -23.32 -17.09
CA SER A 134 21.22 -23.48 -18.07
C SER A 134 21.00 -22.68 -19.36
N LYS A 135 19.80 -22.12 -19.55
CA LYS A 135 19.38 -21.35 -20.72
C LYS A 135 19.18 -19.86 -20.47
N ILE A 136 19.52 -19.39 -19.27
CA ILE A 136 19.48 -17.96 -18.84
C ILE A 136 20.93 -17.37 -18.89
#